data_50b67b9037b3ead9ccb073d27b4dfee7
#
_entry.id   50b67b9037b3ead9ccb073d27b4dfee7
#
_cell.length_a   1.000
_cell.length_b   1.000
_cell.length_c   1.000
_cell.angle_alpha   90.00
_cell.angle_beta   90.00
_cell.angle_gamma   90.00
#
_symmetry.space_group_name_H-M   'P 1'
#
loop_
_entity.id
_entity.type
_entity.pdbx_description
1 polymer ?
#
loop_
_entity_poly.entity_id
_entity_poly.type
_entity_poly.pdbx_seq_one_letter_code
_entity_poly.pdbx_strand_id
1 'polypeptide(L)'
;PLKRLLHPDDRIPDARSRYYLVKYDPATGLSERLTYGSHAVYLNDISSDGKKLLCSTSKSDITQCPFSLTSIFEVDLATLQVDTLVAWDPYVNRGAYSPDGKRLLVVGSPSAFGGVGKNCGEHPIANDFDTQAFIVDKATKKVTPITRDFNPSVDFLQWNRTDGCIYFNTTDEDCKHIYRYIPQTDSFEMLPLQEDVIASFDLAENNPTVAAYVGGDN
;
A
#
# COMPACT_ATOMS: atom_id res chain seq x y z
N PRO A 1 -5.20 3.83 35.52
CA PRO A 1 -5.58 3.51 34.15
C PRO A 1 -5.45 4.77 33.30
N LEU A 2 -4.60 4.70 32.27
CA LEU A 2 -4.44 5.78 31.29
C LEU A 2 -5.78 5.95 30.58
N LYS A 3 -6.45 7.07 30.82
CA LYS A 3 -7.59 7.46 30.00
C LYS A 3 -7.02 7.90 28.65
N ARG A 4 -7.49 7.29 27.57
CA ARG A 4 -7.25 7.76 26.22
C ARG A 4 -7.66 9.22 26.15
N LEU A 5 -6.75 10.11 25.78
CA LEU A 5 -7.11 11.46 25.40
C LEU A 5 -8.07 11.36 24.22
N LEU A 6 -9.24 11.97 24.36
CA LEU A 6 -10.21 12.04 23.29
C LEU A 6 -9.59 12.87 22.15
N HIS A 7 -9.47 12.29 20.99
CA HIS A 7 -9.18 13.06 19.77
C HIS A 7 -10.36 14.02 19.53
N PRO A 8 -10.14 15.24 18.98
CA PRO A 8 -11.23 16.14 18.63
C PRO A 8 -12.34 15.45 17.83
N ASP A 9 -11.96 14.52 16.95
CA ASP A 9 -12.88 13.75 16.12
C ASP A 9 -13.71 12.72 16.90
N ASP A 10 -13.31 12.35 18.11
CA ASP A 10 -14.09 11.42 18.97
C ASP A 10 -15.46 11.99 19.37
N ARG A 11 -15.70 13.29 19.14
CA ARG A 11 -16.99 13.96 19.33
C ARG A 11 -17.90 13.88 18.12
N ILE A 12 -17.36 13.49 16.97
CA ILE A 12 -18.11 13.36 15.72
C ILE A 12 -18.75 11.99 15.72
N PRO A 13 -20.06 11.87 15.45
CA PRO A 13 -20.68 10.59 15.19
C PRO A 13 -19.88 9.83 14.12
N ASP A 14 -19.68 8.55 14.32
CA ASP A 14 -18.91 7.65 13.44
C ASP A 14 -17.38 7.82 13.43
N ALA A 15 -16.79 8.74 14.21
CA ALA A 15 -15.32 8.86 14.32
C ALA A 15 -14.63 7.56 14.80
N ARG A 16 -15.38 6.65 15.42
CA ARG A 16 -14.94 5.32 15.83
C ARG A 16 -15.53 4.20 14.97
N SER A 17 -15.99 4.54 13.78
CA SER A 17 -16.54 3.57 12.85
C SER A 17 -15.52 2.48 12.55
N ARG A 18 -16.03 1.26 12.43
CA ARG A 18 -15.25 0.09 12.07
C ARG A 18 -15.70 -0.41 10.72
N TYR A 19 -14.73 -0.66 9.89
CA TYR A 19 -14.96 -1.20 8.56
C TYR A 19 -14.73 -2.71 8.58
N TYR A 20 -15.56 -3.43 7.86
CA TYR A 20 -15.42 -4.85 7.63
C TYR A 20 -15.73 -5.17 6.17
N LEU A 21 -15.18 -6.25 5.68
CA LEU A 21 -15.40 -6.66 4.29
C LEU A 21 -16.67 -7.49 4.20
N VAL A 22 -17.43 -7.21 3.15
CA VAL A 22 -18.64 -7.94 2.78
C VAL A 22 -18.51 -8.37 1.32
N LYS A 23 -18.77 -9.63 1.07
CA LYS A 23 -18.99 -10.14 -0.29
C LYS A 23 -20.44 -9.96 -0.64
N TYR A 24 -20.72 -9.32 -1.76
CA TYR A 24 -22.07 -9.10 -2.27
C TYR A 24 -22.25 -9.83 -3.59
N ASP A 25 -23.35 -10.57 -3.72
CA ASP A 25 -23.74 -11.22 -4.96
C ASP A 25 -24.86 -10.40 -5.60
N PRO A 26 -24.58 -9.68 -6.71
CA PRO A 26 -25.58 -8.86 -7.37
C PRO A 26 -26.73 -9.65 -8.02
N ALA A 27 -26.51 -10.95 -8.32
CA ALA A 27 -27.56 -11.78 -8.94
C ALA A 27 -28.62 -12.23 -7.93
N THR A 28 -28.23 -12.48 -6.69
CA THR A 28 -29.13 -12.96 -5.63
C THR A 28 -29.47 -11.88 -4.62
N GLY A 29 -28.73 -10.76 -4.58
CA GLY A 29 -28.85 -9.71 -3.58
C GLY A 29 -28.31 -10.11 -2.19
N LEU A 30 -27.67 -11.25 -2.06
CA LEU A 30 -27.17 -11.76 -0.78
C LEU A 30 -25.81 -11.12 -0.43
N SER A 31 -25.62 -10.89 0.86
CA SER A 31 -24.38 -10.38 1.42
C SER A 31 -23.82 -11.35 2.45
N GLU A 32 -22.51 -11.60 2.37
CA GLU A 32 -21.76 -12.42 3.33
C GLU A 32 -20.63 -11.60 3.94
N ARG A 33 -20.60 -11.54 5.28
CA ARG A 33 -19.52 -10.85 5.98
C ARG A 33 -18.28 -11.73 6.01
N LEU A 34 -17.13 -11.20 5.51
CA LEU A 34 -15.87 -11.94 5.39
C LEU A 34 -14.91 -11.69 6.54
N THR A 35 -15.00 -10.55 7.23
CA THR A 35 -14.07 -10.20 8.29
C THR A 35 -14.80 -9.89 9.60
N TYR A 36 -14.19 -10.32 10.71
CA TYR A 36 -14.73 -10.19 12.06
C TYR A 36 -13.66 -9.61 12.99
N GLY A 37 -14.06 -9.18 14.17
CA GLY A 37 -13.14 -8.68 15.20
C GLY A 37 -13.36 -7.21 15.54
N SER A 38 -12.39 -6.65 16.29
CA SER A 38 -12.49 -5.32 16.89
C SER A 38 -11.79 -4.20 16.11
N HIS A 39 -11.01 -4.54 15.09
CA HIS A 39 -10.29 -3.56 14.27
C HIS A 39 -10.97 -3.38 12.91
N ALA A 40 -10.86 -2.19 12.36
CA ALA A 40 -11.27 -1.94 10.97
C ALA A 40 -10.37 -2.71 10.01
N VAL A 41 -10.97 -3.29 8.97
CA VAL A 41 -10.27 -4.01 7.91
C VAL A 41 -10.51 -3.31 6.58
N TYR A 42 -9.42 -3.07 5.84
CA TYR A 42 -9.43 -2.44 4.54
C TYR A 42 -8.97 -3.44 3.48
N LEU A 43 -9.69 -3.52 2.38
CA LEU A 43 -9.25 -4.27 1.21
C LEU A 43 -8.14 -3.48 0.50
N ASN A 44 -7.03 -4.12 0.27
CA ASN A 44 -5.91 -3.54 -0.45
C ASN A 44 -5.84 -4.06 -1.90
N ASP A 45 -6.04 -5.38 -2.09
CA ASP A 45 -5.94 -6.00 -3.40
C ASP A 45 -6.68 -7.36 -3.41
N ILE A 46 -6.89 -7.91 -4.61
CA ILE A 46 -7.46 -9.25 -4.85
C ILE A 46 -6.44 -10.03 -5.68
N SER A 47 -6.18 -11.27 -5.29
CA SER A 47 -5.27 -12.15 -6.07
C SER A 47 -5.77 -12.34 -7.50
N SER A 48 -4.85 -12.58 -8.44
CA SER A 48 -5.17 -12.72 -9.87
C SER A 48 -6.16 -13.84 -10.18
N ASP A 49 -6.22 -14.87 -9.34
CA ASP A 49 -7.19 -15.98 -9.45
C ASP A 49 -8.51 -15.72 -8.71
N GLY A 50 -8.64 -14.55 -8.06
CA GLY A 50 -9.84 -14.15 -7.33
C GLY A 50 -10.10 -14.93 -6.04
N LYS A 51 -9.14 -15.75 -5.56
CA LYS A 51 -9.37 -16.63 -4.40
C LYS A 51 -8.93 -16.05 -3.07
N LYS A 52 -8.10 -15.02 -3.09
CA LYS A 52 -7.52 -14.42 -1.89
C LYS A 52 -7.68 -12.92 -1.88
N LEU A 53 -7.90 -12.37 -0.70
CA LEU A 53 -7.94 -10.93 -0.45
C LEU A 53 -6.68 -10.53 0.29
N LEU A 54 -6.02 -9.47 -0.17
CA LEU A 54 -4.99 -8.79 0.58
C LEU A 54 -5.63 -7.65 1.36
N CYS A 55 -5.44 -7.66 2.65
CA CYS A 55 -6.10 -6.74 3.57
C CYS A 55 -5.09 -6.05 4.47
N SER A 56 -5.46 -4.87 4.96
CA SER A 56 -4.74 -4.23 6.05
C SER A 56 -5.68 -3.91 7.21
N THR A 57 -5.09 -3.82 8.38
CA THR A 57 -5.74 -3.38 9.61
C THR A 57 -4.78 -2.54 10.41
N SER A 58 -5.29 -1.63 11.23
CA SER A 58 -4.47 -0.83 12.13
C SER A 58 -4.96 -0.90 13.57
N LYS A 59 -4.03 -0.74 14.48
CA LYS A 59 -4.30 -0.57 15.90
C LYS A 59 -3.50 0.59 16.47
N SER A 60 -3.99 1.20 17.55
CA SER A 60 -3.25 2.21 18.27
C SER A 60 -2.55 1.60 19.48
N ASP A 61 -1.26 1.90 19.64
CA ASP A 61 -0.46 1.64 20.83
C ASP A 61 0.12 2.95 21.32
N ILE A 62 -0.48 3.51 22.38
CA ILE A 62 -0.08 4.81 22.93
C ILE A 62 1.21 4.76 23.75
N THR A 63 1.81 3.59 23.92
CA THR A 63 3.06 3.41 24.69
C THR A 63 4.31 3.64 23.84
N GLN A 64 4.15 3.80 22.53
CA GLN A 64 5.25 4.02 21.58
C GLN A 64 4.93 5.14 20.58
N CYS A 65 5.94 5.60 19.87
CA CYS A 65 5.83 6.56 18.78
C CYS A 65 6.55 5.98 17.54
N PRO A 66 5.89 5.93 16.38
CA PRO A 66 4.48 6.23 16.10
C PRO A 66 3.52 5.30 16.84
N PHE A 67 2.36 5.81 17.23
CA PHE A 67 1.36 5.05 18.01
C PHE A 67 0.34 4.29 17.14
N SER A 68 0.40 4.43 15.84
CA SER A 68 -0.41 3.64 14.90
C SER A 68 0.43 2.53 14.30
N LEU A 69 -0.04 1.30 14.40
CA LEU A 69 0.62 0.11 13.88
C LEU A 69 -0.26 -0.51 12.80
N THR A 70 0.30 -0.84 11.67
CA THR A 70 -0.40 -1.49 10.55
C THR A 70 0.03 -2.95 10.43
N SER A 71 -0.92 -3.81 10.13
CA SER A 71 -0.67 -5.21 9.75
C SER A 71 -1.28 -5.48 8.38
N ILE A 72 -0.54 -6.18 7.51
CA ILE A 72 -1.01 -6.67 6.21
C ILE A 72 -1.16 -8.18 6.31
N PHE A 73 -2.30 -8.67 5.86
CA PHE A 73 -2.64 -10.09 5.92
C PHE A 73 -3.45 -10.53 4.70
N GLU A 74 -3.42 -11.82 4.44
CA GLU A 74 -4.15 -12.47 3.36
C GLU A 74 -5.32 -13.26 3.93
N VAL A 75 -6.46 -13.21 3.26
CA VAL A 75 -7.65 -14.03 3.60
C VAL A 75 -7.95 -14.95 2.42
N ASP A 76 -7.98 -16.25 2.64
CA ASP A 76 -8.46 -17.23 1.68
C ASP A 76 -9.99 -17.24 1.66
N LEU A 77 -10.60 -17.01 0.49
CA LEU A 77 -12.06 -16.87 0.36
C LEU A 77 -12.84 -18.20 0.51
N ALA A 78 -12.17 -19.34 0.33
CA ALA A 78 -12.83 -20.64 0.47
C ALA A 78 -12.83 -21.14 1.90
N THR A 79 -11.74 -20.89 2.63
CA THR A 79 -11.54 -21.40 3.99
C THR A 79 -11.70 -20.37 5.08
N LEU A 80 -11.67 -19.08 4.69
CA LEU A 80 -11.60 -17.90 5.58
C LEU A 80 -10.37 -17.92 6.51
N GLN A 81 -9.35 -18.69 6.16
CA GLN A 81 -8.07 -18.67 6.87
C GLN A 81 -7.33 -17.37 6.61
N VAL A 82 -6.70 -16.87 7.67
CA VAL A 82 -5.94 -15.62 7.65
C VAL A 82 -4.45 -15.93 7.81
N ASP A 83 -3.63 -15.43 6.89
CA ASP A 83 -2.17 -15.48 6.98
C ASP A 83 -1.59 -14.06 7.09
N THR A 84 -0.85 -13.80 8.16
CA THR A 84 -0.22 -12.49 8.39
C THR A 84 1.08 -12.38 7.60
N LEU A 85 1.13 -11.43 6.69
CA LEU A 85 2.28 -11.21 5.81
C LEU A 85 3.23 -10.14 6.36
N VAL A 86 2.68 -9.07 6.93
CA VAL A 86 3.42 -8.02 7.66
C VAL A 86 2.73 -7.80 9.00
N ALA A 87 3.47 -7.96 10.10
CA ALA A 87 2.94 -7.85 11.45
C ALA A 87 3.26 -6.50 12.08
N TRP A 88 2.26 -5.71 12.39
CA TRP A 88 2.26 -4.52 13.25
C TRP A 88 3.47 -3.58 13.10
N ASP A 89 3.77 -3.19 11.87
CA ASP A 89 4.80 -2.20 11.57
C ASP A 89 4.19 -0.78 11.61
N PRO A 90 4.79 0.17 12.34
CA PRO A 90 4.27 1.54 12.44
C PRO A 90 4.47 2.39 11.19
N TYR A 91 5.31 1.93 10.27
CA TYR A 91 5.74 2.67 9.08
C TYR A 91 5.23 2.08 7.77
N VAL A 92 4.47 0.98 7.83
CA VAL A 92 3.83 0.36 6.68
C VAL A 92 2.41 0.89 6.50
N ASN A 93 2.02 1.16 5.25
CA ASN A 93 0.70 1.67 4.93
C ASN A 93 -0.19 0.58 4.31
N ARG A 94 0.13 0.13 3.12
CA ARG A 94 -0.68 -0.81 2.33
C ARG A 94 0.19 -1.67 1.43
N GLY A 95 -0.41 -2.71 0.84
CA GLY A 95 0.26 -3.58 -0.12
C GLY A 95 -0.60 -3.93 -1.31
N ALA A 96 0.05 -4.45 -2.36
CA ALA A 96 -0.59 -5.05 -3.52
C ALA A 96 0.13 -6.35 -3.88
N TYR A 97 -0.54 -7.26 -4.59
CA TYR A 97 0.11 -8.47 -5.08
C TYR A 97 1.03 -8.19 -6.27
N SER A 98 2.12 -8.94 -6.37
CA SER A 98 2.82 -9.11 -7.64
C SER A 98 1.94 -9.88 -8.64
N PRO A 99 2.19 -9.74 -9.95
CA PRO A 99 1.43 -10.47 -10.99
C PRO A 99 1.37 -11.98 -10.77
N ASP A 100 2.44 -12.58 -10.25
CA ASP A 100 2.55 -14.01 -9.95
C ASP A 100 2.03 -14.40 -8.54
N GLY A 101 1.59 -13.43 -7.75
CA GLY A 101 1.08 -13.61 -6.39
C GLY A 101 2.11 -14.09 -5.35
N LYS A 102 3.41 -14.19 -5.72
CA LYS A 102 4.47 -14.68 -4.82
C LYS A 102 5.09 -13.58 -3.97
N ARG A 103 4.99 -12.34 -4.41
CA ARG A 103 5.56 -11.18 -3.75
C ARG A 103 4.45 -10.15 -3.47
N LEU A 104 4.75 -9.23 -2.56
CA LEU A 104 3.94 -8.04 -2.32
C LEU A 104 4.75 -6.81 -2.73
N LEU A 105 4.06 -5.85 -3.29
CA LEU A 105 4.49 -4.47 -3.37
C LEU A 105 3.91 -3.76 -2.15
N VAL A 106 4.74 -3.22 -1.29
CA VAL A 106 4.32 -2.56 -0.05
C VAL A 106 4.74 -1.10 -0.07
N VAL A 107 3.83 -0.22 0.31
CA VAL A 107 4.10 1.21 0.53
C VAL A 107 4.33 1.44 2.01
N GLY A 108 5.37 2.18 2.33
CA GLY A 108 5.69 2.56 3.70
C GLY A 108 6.71 3.69 3.73
N SER A 109 6.98 4.23 4.91
CA SER A 109 8.05 5.22 5.08
C SER A 109 9.44 4.56 5.12
N PRO A 110 10.54 5.34 5.02
CA PRO A 110 11.91 4.81 5.08
C PRO A 110 12.21 3.95 6.30
N SER A 111 11.54 4.21 7.42
CA SER A 111 11.71 3.44 8.67
C SER A 111 10.95 2.10 8.69
N ALA A 112 10.16 1.77 7.68
CA ALA A 112 9.45 0.49 7.57
C ALA A 112 10.43 -0.71 7.59
N PHE A 113 9.95 -1.85 8.06
CA PHE A 113 10.71 -3.09 8.12
C PHE A 113 12.05 -2.98 8.87
N GLY A 114 12.07 -2.21 9.96
CA GLY A 114 13.28 -1.98 10.73
C GLY A 114 14.26 -0.99 10.10
N GLY A 115 13.78 -0.17 9.15
CA GLY A 115 14.55 0.92 8.56
C GLY A 115 15.37 0.52 7.34
N VAL A 116 15.00 -0.53 6.62
CA VAL A 116 15.73 -0.98 5.41
C VAL A 116 15.66 0.04 4.27
N GLY A 117 14.69 0.98 4.31
CA GLY A 117 14.55 2.07 3.35
C GLY A 117 15.36 3.31 3.68
N LYS A 118 16.04 3.37 4.81
CA LYS A 118 16.80 4.57 5.21
C LYS A 118 18.01 4.81 4.33
N ASN A 119 18.15 6.04 3.87
CA ASN A 119 19.27 6.56 3.08
C ASN A 119 19.80 7.87 3.68
N CYS A 120 19.94 7.94 4.99
CA CYS A 120 20.38 9.15 5.70
C CYS A 120 21.83 9.06 6.19
N GLY A 121 22.61 8.07 5.73
CA GLY A 121 24.01 7.86 6.09
C GLY A 121 24.20 7.74 7.60
N GLU A 122 25.14 8.50 8.16
CA GLU A 122 25.40 8.54 9.61
C GLU A 122 24.36 9.36 10.39
N HIS A 123 23.47 10.09 9.70
CA HIS A 123 22.39 10.85 10.33
C HIS A 123 21.26 9.88 10.70
N PRO A 124 20.85 9.81 11.98
CA PRO A 124 19.90 8.79 12.43
C PRO A 124 18.44 9.08 12.06
N ILE A 125 18.12 10.27 11.55
CA ILE A 125 16.74 10.73 11.32
C ILE A 125 16.43 10.64 9.84
N ALA A 126 15.54 9.72 9.47
CA ALA A 126 14.93 9.68 8.14
C ALA A 126 13.70 10.59 8.08
N ASN A 127 13.38 11.07 6.87
CA ASN A 127 12.11 11.75 6.62
C ASN A 127 11.00 10.71 6.47
N ASP A 128 10.34 10.36 7.57
CA ASP A 128 9.25 9.36 7.55
C ASP A 128 7.91 9.91 7.03
N PHE A 129 7.85 11.17 6.59
CA PHE A 129 6.72 11.71 5.84
C PHE A 129 6.77 11.30 4.35
N ASP A 130 7.95 11.04 3.81
CA ASP A 130 8.09 10.47 2.49
C ASP A 130 7.68 9.01 2.50
N THR A 131 7.13 8.57 1.38
CA THR A 131 6.77 7.17 1.16
C THR A 131 7.70 6.51 0.15
N GLN A 132 7.99 5.25 0.40
CA GLN A 132 8.82 4.39 -0.41
C GLN A 132 8.08 3.11 -0.80
N ALA A 133 8.58 2.45 -1.84
CA ALA A 133 8.11 1.15 -2.30
C ALA A 133 9.08 0.03 -1.90
N PHE A 134 8.50 -1.05 -1.42
CA PHE A 134 9.22 -2.25 -0.98
C PHE A 134 8.65 -3.48 -1.68
N ILE A 135 9.50 -4.39 -2.12
CA ILE A 135 9.09 -5.71 -2.56
C ILE A 135 9.34 -6.70 -1.42
N VAL A 136 8.28 -7.39 -1.01
CA VAL A 136 8.35 -8.41 0.05
C VAL A 136 8.09 -9.79 -0.57
N ASP A 137 9.03 -10.69 -0.44
CA ASP A 137 8.84 -12.09 -0.81
C ASP A 137 7.99 -12.81 0.24
N LYS A 138 6.87 -13.40 -0.15
CA LYS A 138 5.91 -14.01 0.78
C LYS A 138 6.46 -15.24 1.48
N ALA A 139 7.29 -16.03 0.81
CA ALA A 139 7.83 -17.28 1.34
C ALA A 139 9.02 -17.03 2.28
N THR A 140 9.99 -16.21 1.84
CA THR A 140 11.22 -15.96 2.59
C THR A 140 11.12 -14.79 3.55
N LYS A 141 10.08 -13.95 3.42
CA LYS A 141 9.89 -12.69 4.13
C LYS A 141 11.02 -11.67 3.86
N LYS A 142 11.83 -11.89 2.82
CA LYS A 142 12.87 -10.94 2.42
C LYS A 142 12.23 -9.66 1.90
N VAL A 143 12.71 -8.53 2.41
CA VAL A 143 12.28 -7.18 2.00
C VAL A 143 13.37 -6.54 1.17
N THR A 144 12.99 -5.96 0.02
CA THR A 144 13.87 -5.20 -0.87
C THR A 144 13.29 -3.81 -1.05
N PRO A 145 13.96 -2.75 -0.55
CA PRO A 145 13.53 -1.37 -0.75
C PRO A 145 13.92 -0.94 -2.17
N ILE A 146 12.94 -0.83 -3.07
CA ILE A 146 13.22 -0.51 -4.48
C ILE A 146 13.37 0.98 -4.73
N THR A 147 12.87 1.85 -3.87
CA THR A 147 12.95 3.30 -4.02
C THR A 147 13.81 3.98 -2.95
N ARG A 148 14.66 3.24 -2.24
CA ARG A 148 15.52 3.81 -1.18
C ARG A 148 16.44 4.93 -1.70
N ASP A 149 17.00 4.74 -2.89
CA ASP A 149 17.95 5.67 -3.52
C ASP A 149 17.27 6.52 -4.61
N PHE A 150 15.95 6.47 -4.67
CA PHE A 150 15.09 7.25 -5.56
C PHE A 150 14.53 8.44 -4.77
N ASN A 151 14.83 9.67 -5.23
CA ASN A 151 14.56 10.88 -4.44
C ASN A 151 13.07 11.22 -4.27
N PRO A 152 12.20 11.14 -5.32
CA PRO A 152 10.80 11.51 -5.18
C PRO A 152 10.02 10.60 -4.21
N SER A 153 9.08 11.18 -3.46
CA SER A 153 8.14 10.40 -2.66
C SER A 153 7.16 9.65 -3.56
N VAL A 154 6.83 8.41 -3.19
CA VAL A 154 6.00 7.50 -3.98
C VAL A 154 4.60 7.44 -3.40
N ASP A 155 3.58 7.89 -4.16
CA ASP A 155 2.21 7.97 -3.65
C ASP A 155 1.35 6.75 -4.01
N PHE A 156 1.02 6.57 -5.28
CA PHE A 156 0.15 5.51 -5.78
C PHE A 156 0.97 4.51 -6.59
N LEU A 157 0.76 3.19 -6.35
CA LEU A 157 1.52 2.13 -7.00
C LEU A 157 0.59 1.10 -7.62
N GLN A 158 0.98 0.66 -8.82
CA GLN A 158 0.32 -0.45 -9.49
C GLN A 158 1.39 -1.37 -10.11
N TRP A 159 1.36 -2.66 -9.75
CA TRP A 159 2.19 -3.67 -10.41
C TRP A 159 1.43 -4.20 -11.61
N ASN A 160 1.86 -3.81 -12.80
CA ASN A 160 1.17 -4.19 -14.03
C ASN A 160 1.42 -5.65 -14.36
N ARG A 161 0.34 -6.38 -14.66
CA ARG A 161 0.38 -7.83 -14.94
C ARG A 161 0.86 -8.13 -16.35
N THR A 162 0.78 -7.19 -17.26
CA THR A 162 1.07 -7.40 -18.68
C THR A 162 2.55 -7.29 -18.99
N ASP A 163 3.23 -6.27 -18.47
CA ASP A 163 4.64 -6.01 -18.71
C ASP A 163 5.54 -6.33 -17.50
N GLY A 164 4.94 -6.60 -16.35
CA GLY A 164 5.67 -6.90 -15.11
C GLY A 164 6.36 -5.71 -14.46
N CYS A 165 6.12 -4.50 -14.97
CA CYS A 165 6.67 -3.26 -14.42
C CYS A 165 5.80 -2.71 -13.27
N ILE A 166 6.40 -1.89 -12.43
CA ILE A 166 5.69 -1.17 -11.37
C ILE A 166 5.58 0.29 -11.79
N TYR A 167 4.35 0.77 -11.83
CA TYR A 167 4.04 2.16 -12.11
C TYR A 167 3.65 2.87 -10.83
N PHE A 168 4.11 4.09 -10.65
CA PHE A 168 3.80 4.88 -9.47
C PHE A 168 3.77 6.38 -9.75
N ASN A 169 2.87 7.04 -9.05
CA ASN A 169 2.84 8.48 -8.99
C ASN A 169 3.87 8.93 -7.94
N THR A 170 4.56 10.01 -8.24
CA THR A 170 5.56 10.58 -7.34
C THR A 170 5.24 12.04 -7.07
N THR A 171 5.64 12.50 -5.89
CA THR A 171 5.72 13.92 -5.56
C THR A 171 7.19 14.31 -5.49
N ASP A 172 7.60 15.25 -6.34
CA ASP A 172 8.94 15.79 -6.42
C ASP A 172 8.86 17.31 -6.47
N GLU A 173 9.16 17.96 -5.35
CA GLU A 173 8.94 19.39 -5.12
C GLU A 173 7.49 19.80 -5.37
N ASP A 174 7.20 20.55 -6.43
CA ASP A 174 5.89 21.05 -6.85
C ASP A 174 5.26 20.23 -7.99
N CYS A 175 5.96 19.22 -8.50
CA CYS A 175 5.52 18.39 -9.61
C CYS A 175 5.04 17.01 -9.14
N LYS A 176 4.15 16.42 -9.94
CA LYS A 176 3.70 15.04 -9.78
C LYS A 176 3.80 14.31 -11.09
N HIS A 177 4.71 13.34 -11.16
CA HIS A 177 4.97 12.57 -12.37
C HIS A 177 4.67 11.09 -12.16
N ILE A 178 4.47 10.37 -13.27
CA ILE A 178 4.40 8.92 -13.26
C ILE A 178 5.75 8.36 -13.66
N TYR A 179 6.25 7.45 -12.83
CA TYR A 179 7.45 6.67 -13.14
C TYR A 179 7.09 5.21 -13.35
N ARG A 180 7.88 4.56 -14.17
CA ARG A 180 7.89 3.11 -14.36
C ARG A 180 9.19 2.55 -13.79
N TYR A 181 9.08 1.63 -12.85
CA TYR A 181 10.19 0.82 -12.39
C TYR A 181 10.20 -0.51 -13.12
N ILE A 182 11.36 -0.89 -13.66
CA ILE A 182 11.59 -2.12 -14.42
C ILE A 182 12.37 -3.09 -13.52
N PRO A 183 11.74 -4.12 -12.91
CA PRO A 183 12.41 -5.00 -11.94
C PRO A 183 13.60 -5.80 -12.54
N GLN A 184 13.59 -6.04 -13.85
CA GLN A 184 14.64 -6.82 -14.53
C GLN A 184 15.96 -6.08 -14.64
N THR A 185 15.92 -4.76 -14.75
CA THR A 185 17.09 -3.90 -14.92
C THR A 185 17.37 -3.00 -13.71
N ASP A 186 16.49 -3.04 -12.70
CA ASP A 186 16.54 -2.17 -11.52
C ASP A 186 16.64 -0.69 -11.90
N SER A 187 15.80 -0.26 -12.85
CA SER A 187 15.84 1.09 -13.41
C SER A 187 14.49 1.78 -13.38
N PHE A 188 14.55 3.11 -13.28
CA PHE A 188 13.39 3.99 -13.29
C PHE A 188 13.33 4.79 -14.59
N GLU A 189 12.12 4.94 -15.11
CA GLU A 189 11.83 5.75 -16.27
C GLU A 189 10.65 6.67 -15.99
N MET A 190 10.83 7.97 -16.12
CA MET A 190 9.72 8.93 -16.09
C MET A 190 8.92 8.81 -17.38
N LEU A 191 7.59 8.72 -17.27
CA LEU A 191 6.74 8.71 -18.47
C LEU A 191 6.68 10.10 -19.08
N PRO A 192 6.82 10.21 -20.42
CA PRO A 192 6.85 11.50 -21.11
C PRO A 192 5.43 12.07 -21.31
N LEU A 193 4.78 12.41 -20.20
CA LEU A 193 3.49 13.11 -20.18
C LEU A 193 3.74 14.62 -20.19
N GLN A 194 2.77 15.39 -20.66
CA GLN A 194 2.94 16.82 -20.88
C GLN A 194 2.65 17.66 -19.62
N GLU A 195 1.79 17.14 -18.75
CA GLU A 195 1.31 17.85 -17.56
C GLU A 195 2.35 17.77 -16.43
N ASP A 196 2.50 18.87 -15.69
CA ASP A 196 3.42 18.98 -14.54
C ASP A 196 2.85 18.25 -13.29
N VAL A 197 1.54 18.15 -13.21
CA VAL A 197 0.85 17.54 -12.06
C VAL A 197 -0.08 16.44 -12.52
N ILE A 198 0.32 15.19 -12.33
CA ILE A 198 -0.54 14.03 -12.58
C ILE A 198 -1.21 13.61 -11.26
N ALA A 199 -2.50 13.89 -11.12
CA ALA A 199 -3.23 13.63 -9.88
C ALA A 199 -3.52 12.13 -9.65
N SER A 200 -3.80 11.39 -10.72
CA SER A 200 -4.08 9.95 -10.66
C SER A 200 -3.88 9.29 -12.01
N PHE A 201 -3.66 7.98 -12.00
CA PHE A 201 -3.62 7.16 -13.21
C PHE A 201 -4.22 5.79 -12.94
N ASP A 202 -4.57 5.10 -14.01
CA ASP A 202 -4.96 3.69 -13.99
C ASP A 202 -4.47 2.98 -15.26
N LEU A 203 -4.13 1.72 -15.13
CA LEU A 203 -3.63 0.86 -16.21
C LEU A 203 -4.58 -0.30 -16.43
N ALA A 204 -4.87 -0.61 -17.68
CA ALA A 204 -5.64 -1.80 -17.99
C ALA A 204 -4.86 -3.06 -17.62
N GLU A 205 -5.51 -3.98 -16.90
CA GLU A 205 -4.88 -5.20 -16.40
C GLU A 205 -4.45 -6.18 -17.51
N ASN A 206 -5.15 -6.16 -18.64
CA ASN A 206 -4.96 -7.14 -19.72
C ASN A 206 -4.52 -6.50 -21.05
N ASN A 207 -4.22 -5.21 -21.05
CA ASN A 207 -3.76 -4.51 -22.24
C ASN A 207 -2.73 -3.43 -21.87
N PRO A 208 -1.43 -3.63 -22.19
CA PRO A 208 -0.37 -2.72 -21.78
C PRO A 208 -0.40 -1.37 -22.50
N THR A 209 -1.22 -1.22 -23.54
CA THR A 209 -1.32 0.02 -24.31
C THR A 209 -2.49 0.91 -23.89
N VAL A 210 -3.29 0.47 -22.92
CA VAL A 210 -4.43 1.25 -22.41
C VAL A 210 -4.11 1.77 -21.02
N ALA A 211 -4.01 3.07 -20.92
CA ALA A 211 -3.84 3.79 -19.67
C ALA A 211 -4.75 5.03 -19.67
N ALA A 212 -5.16 5.43 -18.51
CA ALA A 212 -5.87 6.68 -18.29
C ALA A 212 -5.19 7.46 -17.16
N TYR A 213 -5.12 8.77 -17.30
CA TYR A 213 -4.61 9.63 -16.25
C TYR A 213 -5.40 10.95 -16.18
N VAL A 214 -5.33 11.58 -15.02
CA VAL A 214 -5.89 12.92 -14.80
C VAL A 214 -4.72 13.81 -14.38
N GLY A 215 -4.50 14.87 -15.15
CA GLY A 215 -3.39 15.79 -14.93
C GLY A 215 -3.79 17.23 -15.21
N GLY A 216 -2.91 18.15 -14.90
CA GLY A 216 -3.02 19.58 -15.15
C GLY A 216 -1.66 20.25 -15.04
N ASP A 217 -1.59 21.49 -15.47
CA ASP A 217 -0.40 22.33 -15.34
C ASP A 217 -0.43 23.06 -13.98
N ASN A 218 0.76 23.44 -13.49
CA ASN A 218 0.93 24.24 -12.29
C ASN A 218 0.62 25.73 -12.55
#